data_0e697290e1109acb581eec34ecb9aa1e
#
_entry.id   0e697290e1109acb581eec34ecb9aa1e
#
_cell.length_a   1.000
_cell.length_b   1.000
_cell.length_c   1.000
_cell.angle_alpha   90.00
_cell.angle_beta   90.00
_cell.angle_gamma   90.00
#
_symmetry.space_group_name_H-M   'P 1'
#
loop_
_entity.id
_entity.type
_entity.pdbx_description
1 polymer ?
#
loop_
_entity_poly.entity_id
_entity_poly.type
_entity_poly.pdbx_seq_one_letter_code
_entity_poly.pdbx_strand_id
1 'polypeptide(L)'
;MTSGPFTSNDPDVVVIGGGPSGSTVAALLADKGHDVVLIEKAQHPRFHIGESLLPMNMPLFDRLGVRTEVEAIGIRKHGAEFVSPWHDHTSHFHFAEAMDKSFPYAVHVRRSEFDELLFRHAGNRGARTFEGQRVTGVDMEAGKGTPDNRPLVKVKADDGTETAWRPRFVIDASGRDTLLSNQFDAKRRNRKHASAALFGHFANAERRPGRFEGNITLFWFDHGWFWYIPLKDGTVSVGAVASPAYFKNRKGTLEEFLMETIALAPKLAERLKNATLMEGATSTGNYAYDSAFCRGDRFMMVGDAYAFVDPMFSSGVYLAMNSGFEAATAADHWLKGEAKEAEKAFRHYEKVMKRGPQMFSWFIYRITSPAIRRLFMNPRNVWRMQEALLSILAGDLFRNTPIGPRFWGFKVTYYASCLGILPQAIKTWAWRRRNLKESLEAAAKP
;
A
#
# COMPACT_ATOMS: atom_id res chain seq x y z
N MET A 1 19.62 34.96 -3.82
CA MET A 1 18.37 35.59 -4.25
C MET A 1 17.26 34.84 -3.58
N THR A 2 16.65 35.39 -2.55
CA THR A 2 15.50 34.80 -1.84
C THR A 2 14.29 34.93 -2.76
N SER A 3 13.86 33.82 -3.35
CA SER A 3 12.59 33.74 -4.06
C SER A 3 11.47 34.05 -3.05
N GLY A 4 10.75 35.14 -3.27
CA GLY A 4 9.54 35.47 -2.52
C GLY A 4 8.48 34.36 -2.69
N PRO A 5 7.43 34.33 -1.84
CA PRO A 5 6.43 33.27 -1.87
C PRO A 5 5.74 33.28 -3.25
N PHE A 6 5.73 32.11 -3.90
CA PHE A 6 5.01 31.89 -5.16
C PHE A 6 3.51 32.17 -4.94
N THR A 7 2.94 33.11 -5.69
CA THR A 7 1.52 33.49 -5.57
C THR A 7 0.72 33.24 -6.85
N SER A 8 1.36 32.75 -7.91
CA SER A 8 0.69 32.49 -9.18
C SER A 8 -0.10 31.17 -9.17
N ASN A 9 -1.20 31.12 -9.97
CA ASN A 9 -1.96 29.88 -10.22
C ASN A 9 -1.28 28.97 -11.25
N ASP A 10 -0.02 29.24 -11.61
CA ASP A 10 0.77 28.57 -12.63
C ASP A 10 2.01 27.88 -12.02
N PRO A 11 1.84 26.90 -11.12
CA PRO A 11 2.97 26.21 -10.49
C PRO A 11 3.74 25.35 -11.49
N ASP A 12 4.94 24.90 -11.10
CA ASP A 12 5.63 23.86 -11.86
C ASP A 12 4.90 22.53 -11.79
N VAL A 13 4.43 22.15 -10.58
CA VAL A 13 3.79 20.85 -10.37
C VAL A 13 2.54 20.99 -9.49
N VAL A 14 1.46 20.32 -9.90
CA VAL A 14 0.33 20.00 -9.02
C VAL A 14 0.36 18.53 -8.67
N VAL A 15 0.36 18.23 -7.37
CA VAL A 15 0.27 16.88 -6.80
C VAL A 15 -1.14 16.70 -6.23
N ILE A 16 -1.85 15.68 -6.69
CA ILE A 16 -3.23 15.38 -6.33
C ILE A 16 -3.28 14.28 -5.27
N GLY A 17 -3.59 14.62 -4.03
CA GLY A 17 -3.68 13.71 -2.89
C GLY A 17 -2.50 13.82 -1.93
N GLY A 18 -2.78 14.11 -0.66
CA GLY A 18 -1.83 14.32 0.44
C GLY A 18 -1.50 13.05 1.25
N GLY A 19 -1.66 11.87 0.64
CA GLY A 19 -1.22 10.59 1.23
C GLY A 19 0.30 10.37 1.12
N PRO A 20 0.81 9.20 1.54
CA PRO A 20 2.26 8.94 1.59
C PRO A 20 3.02 9.17 0.28
N SER A 21 2.44 8.81 -0.87
CA SER A 21 3.09 9.04 -2.18
C SER A 21 3.12 10.52 -2.56
N GLY A 22 1.98 11.22 -2.41
CA GLY A 22 1.87 12.62 -2.79
C GLY A 22 2.71 13.53 -1.92
N SER A 23 2.65 13.35 -0.60
CA SER A 23 3.49 14.11 0.33
C SER A 23 4.98 13.86 0.11
N THR A 24 5.38 12.61 -0.21
CA THR A 24 6.77 12.28 -0.54
C THR A 24 7.24 13.00 -1.80
N VAL A 25 6.47 12.92 -2.89
CA VAL A 25 6.89 13.57 -4.14
C VAL A 25 6.88 15.08 -4.05
N ALA A 26 5.89 15.66 -3.33
CA ALA A 26 5.79 17.11 -3.12
C ALA A 26 6.99 17.65 -2.33
N ALA A 27 7.36 16.98 -1.21
CA ALA A 27 8.54 17.35 -0.43
C ALA A 27 9.82 17.32 -1.27
N LEU A 28 10.04 16.23 -2.02
CA LEU A 28 11.25 16.05 -2.82
C LEU A 28 11.39 17.05 -3.97
N LEU A 29 10.29 17.43 -4.61
CA LEU A 29 10.33 18.42 -5.68
C LEU A 29 10.48 19.85 -5.13
N ALA A 30 9.83 20.16 -4.02
CA ALA A 30 10.01 21.45 -3.33
C ALA A 30 11.44 21.63 -2.84
N ASP A 31 12.09 20.59 -2.27
CA ASP A 31 13.51 20.60 -1.90
C ASP A 31 14.43 20.90 -3.09
N LYS A 32 14.03 20.58 -4.31
CA LYS A 32 14.78 20.85 -5.54
C LYS A 32 14.50 22.24 -6.11
N GLY A 33 13.66 23.05 -5.44
CA GLY A 33 13.36 24.43 -5.79
C GLY A 33 12.21 24.60 -6.80
N HIS A 34 11.44 23.56 -7.07
CA HIS A 34 10.24 23.67 -7.91
C HIS A 34 9.07 24.27 -7.13
N ASP A 35 8.23 25.06 -7.80
CA ASP A 35 6.94 25.52 -7.26
C ASP A 35 5.92 24.37 -7.28
N VAL A 36 5.65 23.78 -6.11
CA VAL A 36 4.79 22.62 -5.95
C VAL A 36 3.53 22.97 -5.17
N VAL A 37 2.38 22.61 -5.73
CA VAL A 37 1.08 22.65 -5.07
C VAL A 37 0.64 21.23 -4.74
N LEU A 38 0.38 20.94 -3.46
CA LEU A 38 -0.14 19.68 -2.97
C LEU A 38 -1.57 19.85 -2.48
N ILE A 39 -2.52 19.14 -3.10
CA ILE A 39 -3.96 19.28 -2.85
C ILE A 39 -4.51 18.00 -2.24
N GLU A 40 -5.10 18.09 -1.03
CA GLU A 40 -5.77 16.98 -0.34
C GLU A 40 -7.26 17.30 -0.12
N LYS A 41 -8.11 16.34 -0.45
CA LYS A 41 -9.57 16.48 -0.31
C LYS A 41 -10.08 16.48 1.13
N ALA A 42 -9.35 15.85 2.04
CA ALA A 42 -9.71 15.75 3.45
C ALA A 42 -8.89 16.72 4.29
N GLN A 43 -9.34 16.93 5.53
CA GLN A 43 -8.55 17.60 6.59
C GLN A 43 -7.75 16.54 7.34
N HIS A 44 -6.48 16.80 7.66
CA HIS A 44 -5.70 15.97 8.56
C HIS A 44 -5.91 16.39 10.03
N PRO A 45 -5.82 15.45 10.99
CA PRO A 45 -5.63 14.01 10.81
C PRO A 45 -6.89 13.32 10.25
N ARG A 46 -6.71 12.38 9.33
CA ARG A 46 -7.81 11.62 8.73
C ARG A 46 -7.58 10.11 8.82
N PHE A 47 -8.64 9.36 9.03
CA PHE A 47 -8.54 7.91 9.03
C PHE A 47 -8.13 7.35 7.67
N HIS A 48 -7.21 6.40 7.68
CA HIS A 48 -6.88 5.53 6.55
C HIS A 48 -6.42 4.17 7.07
N ILE A 49 -6.68 3.08 6.34
CA ILE A 49 -6.15 1.77 6.68
C ILE A 49 -4.78 1.53 6.02
N GLY A 50 -3.96 0.64 6.61
CA GLY A 50 -2.61 0.32 6.12
C GLY A 50 -1.52 0.80 7.08
N GLU A 51 -1.58 0.33 8.32
CA GLU A 51 -0.82 0.79 9.49
C GLU A 51 0.51 0.05 9.69
N SER A 52 0.70 -1.07 9.00
CA SER A 52 1.93 -1.86 9.07
C SER A 52 2.88 -1.49 7.93
N LEU A 53 4.12 -1.12 8.28
CA LEU A 53 5.15 -0.75 7.31
C LEU A 53 6.17 -1.88 7.10
N LEU A 54 7.07 -1.71 6.13
CA LEU A 54 8.13 -2.65 5.81
C LEU A 54 9.51 -2.09 6.18
N PRO A 55 10.51 -2.96 6.44
CA PRO A 55 11.88 -2.52 6.67
C PRO A 55 12.42 -1.58 5.60
N MET A 56 12.05 -1.80 4.35
CA MET A 56 12.48 -0.94 3.24
C MET A 56 11.79 0.45 3.18
N ASN A 57 10.84 0.75 4.09
CA ASN A 57 10.41 2.12 4.34
C ASN A 57 11.49 2.92 5.12
N MET A 58 12.27 2.26 5.98
CA MET A 58 13.23 2.95 6.85
C MET A 58 14.25 3.79 6.07
N PRO A 59 14.93 3.25 5.01
CA PRO A 59 15.83 4.08 4.21
C PRO A 59 15.10 5.19 3.41
N LEU A 60 13.81 5.05 3.11
CA LEU A 60 13.03 6.14 2.49
C LEU A 60 12.78 7.27 3.49
N PHE A 61 12.52 6.94 4.76
CA PHE A 61 12.41 7.92 5.84
C PHE A 61 13.73 8.65 6.10
N ASP A 62 14.87 7.94 6.07
CA ASP A 62 16.20 8.56 6.17
C ASP A 62 16.41 9.58 5.04
N ARG A 63 16.12 9.19 3.80
CA ARG A 63 16.26 10.06 2.62
C ARG A 63 15.31 11.26 2.63
N LEU A 64 14.14 11.11 3.22
CA LEU A 64 13.15 12.17 3.35
C LEU A 64 13.42 13.06 4.58
N GLY A 65 14.22 12.58 5.53
CA GLY A 65 14.55 13.30 6.77
C GLY A 65 13.46 13.27 7.83
N VAL A 66 12.63 12.21 7.86
CA VAL A 66 11.48 12.08 8.79
C VAL A 66 11.58 10.85 9.69
N ARG A 67 12.73 10.14 9.70
CA ARG A 67 12.85 8.87 10.42
C ARG A 67 12.57 8.98 11.90
N THR A 68 13.16 9.97 12.56
CA THR A 68 13.02 10.18 14.01
C THR A 68 11.57 10.41 14.39
N GLU A 69 10.86 11.25 13.65
CA GLU A 69 9.47 11.58 13.88
C GLU A 69 8.56 10.37 13.65
N VAL A 70 8.82 9.59 12.58
CA VAL A 70 8.05 8.36 12.30
C VAL A 70 8.30 7.30 13.38
N GLU A 71 9.53 7.11 13.86
CA GLU A 71 9.80 6.21 14.98
C GLU A 71 9.18 6.71 16.29
N ALA A 72 9.06 8.03 16.47
CA ALA A 72 8.42 8.62 17.64
C ALA A 72 6.91 8.34 17.72
N ILE A 73 6.20 8.25 16.62
CA ILE A 73 4.77 7.91 16.57
C ILE A 73 4.50 6.40 16.37
N GLY A 74 5.53 5.61 16.07
CA GLY A 74 5.41 4.20 15.74
C GLY A 74 5.79 3.24 16.84
N ILE A 75 5.41 1.96 16.69
CA ILE A 75 5.92 0.83 17.47
C ILE A 75 6.79 -0.05 16.56
N ARG A 76 7.97 -0.48 17.05
CA ARG A 76 8.92 -1.30 16.27
C ARG A 76 8.38 -2.68 16.02
N LYS A 77 8.42 -3.10 14.76
CA LYS A 77 8.05 -4.41 14.23
C LYS A 77 9.31 -5.15 13.80
N HIS A 78 9.72 -6.18 14.54
CA HIS A 78 10.92 -6.97 14.25
C HIS A 78 10.67 -8.14 13.30
N GLY A 79 9.40 -8.44 13.01
CA GLY A 79 9.06 -9.57 12.15
C GLY A 79 7.56 -9.74 11.97
N ALA A 80 7.21 -10.91 11.44
CA ALA A 80 5.84 -11.36 11.25
C ALA A 80 5.65 -12.75 11.83
N GLU A 81 4.47 -13.01 12.37
CA GLU A 81 4.04 -14.30 12.89
C GLU A 81 2.92 -14.87 12.03
N PHE A 82 2.95 -16.16 11.80
CA PHE A 82 1.89 -16.87 11.08
C PHE A 82 1.27 -17.92 11.99
N VAL A 83 -0.05 -17.87 12.12
CA VAL A 83 -0.86 -18.77 12.95
C VAL A 83 -1.88 -19.46 12.05
N SER A 84 -1.92 -20.77 12.14
CA SER A 84 -2.82 -21.60 11.34
C SER A 84 -3.68 -22.48 12.25
N PRO A 85 -4.99 -22.63 11.99
CA PRO A 85 -5.84 -23.53 12.76
C PRO A 85 -5.54 -25.02 12.49
N TRP A 86 -4.76 -25.31 11.45
CA TRP A 86 -4.38 -26.67 11.06
C TRP A 86 -2.97 -27.07 11.55
N HIS A 87 -2.32 -26.24 12.40
CA HIS A 87 -0.99 -26.48 12.95
C HIS A 87 -0.96 -26.05 14.42
N ASP A 88 -0.27 -26.81 15.27
CA ASP A 88 -0.22 -26.55 16.71
C ASP A 88 0.75 -25.45 17.12
N HIS A 89 1.69 -25.09 16.23
CA HIS A 89 2.71 -24.08 16.48
C HIS A 89 2.43 -22.78 15.75
N THR A 90 3.15 -21.73 16.14
CA THR A 90 3.24 -20.44 15.44
C THR A 90 4.58 -20.39 14.71
N SER A 91 4.57 -19.94 13.46
CA SER A 91 5.79 -19.73 12.69
C SER A 91 6.23 -18.26 12.79
N HIS A 92 7.52 -18.02 12.98
CA HIS A 92 8.11 -16.71 13.18
C HIS A 92 9.07 -16.37 12.05
N PHE A 93 8.97 -15.16 11.53
CA PHE A 93 9.83 -14.60 10.49
C PHE A 93 10.46 -13.30 11.00
N HIS A 94 11.77 -13.31 11.27
CA HIS A 94 12.49 -12.17 11.79
C HIS A 94 13.20 -11.42 10.67
N PHE A 95 12.96 -10.12 10.53
CA PHE A 95 13.58 -9.32 9.46
C PHE A 95 15.11 -9.27 9.54
N ALA A 96 15.68 -9.42 10.74
CA ALA A 96 17.13 -9.55 10.93
C ALA A 96 17.76 -10.79 10.25
N GLU A 97 16.93 -11.75 9.83
CA GLU A 97 17.37 -12.96 9.10
C GLU A 97 17.23 -12.80 7.58
N ALA A 98 16.84 -11.61 7.07
CA ALA A 98 16.84 -11.33 5.64
C ALA A 98 18.26 -11.38 5.05
N MET A 99 18.39 -11.44 3.73
CA MET A 99 19.71 -11.48 3.06
C MET A 99 20.53 -10.22 3.34
N ASP A 100 19.89 -9.05 3.33
CA ASP A 100 20.44 -7.80 3.81
C ASP A 100 19.89 -7.49 5.21
N LYS A 101 20.81 -7.31 6.16
CA LYS A 101 20.52 -7.11 7.58
C LYS A 101 20.53 -5.63 8.00
N SER A 102 20.73 -4.70 7.07
CA SER A 102 20.87 -3.26 7.34
C SER A 102 19.62 -2.66 7.99
N PHE A 103 18.45 -3.22 7.67
CA PHE A 103 17.15 -2.76 8.17
C PHE A 103 16.41 -3.91 8.86
N PRO A 104 16.76 -4.24 10.14
CA PRO A 104 16.25 -5.43 10.81
C PRO A 104 14.86 -5.27 11.42
N TYR A 105 14.21 -4.11 11.25
CA TYR A 105 12.88 -3.81 11.74
C TYR A 105 12.16 -2.81 10.83
N ALA A 106 10.87 -2.74 11.00
CA ALA A 106 9.96 -1.71 10.50
C ALA A 106 9.24 -1.05 11.68
N VAL A 107 8.22 -0.24 11.39
CA VAL A 107 7.31 0.31 12.39
C VAL A 107 5.85 0.09 11.99
N HIS A 108 4.96 0.01 12.98
CA HIS A 108 3.54 0.23 12.80
C HIS A 108 3.20 1.65 13.23
N VAL A 109 2.33 2.29 12.49
CA VAL A 109 1.92 3.67 12.75
C VAL A 109 0.40 3.81 12.61
N ARG A 110 -0.21 4.70 13.36
CA ARG A 110 -1.53 5.21 13.01
C ARG A 110 -1.44 6.02 11.73
N ARG A 111 -2.22 5.66 10.73
CA ARG A 111 -2.17 6.33 9.43
C ARG A 111 -2.64 7.78 9.49
N SER A 112 -3.53 8.12 10.41
CA SER A 112 -3.92 9.51 10.64
C SER A 112 -2.74 10.39 11.03
N GLU A 113 -1.93 9.95 12.00
CA GLU A 113 -0.74 10.66 12.46
C GLU A 113 0.39 10.64 11.41
N PHE A 114 0.62 9.48 10.80
CA PHE A 114 1.67 9.30 9.81
C PHE A 114 1.42 10.10 8.53
N ASP A 115 0.19 10.08 8.01
CA ASP A 115 -0.15 10.82 6.79
C ASP A 115 -0.08 12.33 7.04
N GLU A 116 -0.55 12.80 8.22
CA GLU A 116 -0.41 14.20 8.63
C GLU A 116 1.05 14.63 8.74
N LEU A 117 1.89 13.81 9.42
CA LEU A 117 3.33 14.09 9.54
C LEU A 117 3.96 14.31 8.17
N LEU A 118 3.71 13.43 7.20
CA LEU A 118 4.25 13.56 5.86
C LEU A 118 3.70 14.76 5.11
N PHE A 119 2.42 15.06 5.28
CA PHE A 119 1.78 16.21 4.64
C PHE A 119 2.35 17.54 5.17
N ARG A 120 2.47 17.68 6.51
CA ARG A 120 3.10 18.86 7.14
C ARG A 120 4.58 18.96 6.76
N HIS A 121 5.28 17.82 6.68
CA HIS A 121 6.66 17.79 6.22
C HIS A 121 6.80 18.35 4.80
N ALA A 122 5.92 18.00 3.86
CA ALA A 122 5.94 18.56 2.52
C ALA A 122 5.79 20.09 2.53
N GLY A 123 4.89 20.63 3.37
CA GLY A 123 4.76 22.06 3.58
C GLY A 123 6.03 22.71 4.14
N ASN A 124 6.65 22.08 5.14
CA ASN A 124 7.91 22.55 5.75
C ASN A 124 9.09 22.53 4.76
N ARG A 125 9.03 21.68 3.72
CA ARG A 125 10.01 21.62 2.64
C ARG A 125 9.73 22.60 1.51
N GLY A 126 8.67 23.42 1.62
CA GLY A 126 8.36 24.49 0.69
C GLY A 126 7.20 24.22 -0.29
N ALA A 127 6.55 23.08 -0.22
CA ALA A 127 5.34 22.84 -1.01
C ALA A 127 4.16 23.68 -0.47
N ARG A 128 3.38 24.26 -1.37
CA ARG A 128 2.10 24.92 -1.04
C ARG A 128 1.03 23.84 -0.81
N THR A 129 0.59 23.64 0.42
CA THR A 129 -0.33 22.57 0.81
C THR A 129 -1.74 23.10 1.03
N PHE A 130 -2.73 22.40 0.48
CA PHE A 130 -4.15 22.72 0.59
C PHE A 130 -4.94 21.50 1.05
N GLU A 131 -5.74 21.66 2.11
CA GLU A 131 -6.65 20.65 2.65
C GLU A 131 -8.11 21.06 2.42
N GLY A 132 -9.04 20.09 2.46
CA GLY A 132 -10.45 20.34 2.19
C GLY A 132 -10.71 20.78 0.74
N GLN A 133 -9.80 20.43 -0.17
CA GLN A 133 -9.87 20.79 -1.57
C GLN A 133 -9.80 19.55 -2.47
N ARG A 134 -10.86 19.28 -3.17
CA ARG A 134 -10.97 18.14 -4.08
C ARG A 134 -10.64 18.52 -5.50
N VAL A 135 -9.66 17.87 -6.11
CA VAL A 135 -9.49 17.92 -7.56
C VAL A 135 -10.62 17.14 -8.22
N THR A 136 -11.39 17.82 -9.07
CA THR A 136 -12.56 17.26 -9.75
C THR A 136 -12.24 16.75 -11.16
N GLY A 137 -11.14 17.20 -11.75
CA GLY A 137 -10.68 16.74 -13.06
C GLY A 137 -9.45 17.49 -13.54
N VAL A 138 -8.79 16.96 -14.54
CA VAL A 138 -7.60 17.53 -15.18
C VAL A 138 -7.83 17.60 -16.69
N ASP A 139 -7.93 18.80 -17.23
CA ASP A 139 -8.01 19.00 -18.67
C ASP A 139 -6.58 19.11 -19.24
N MET A 140 -6.12 18.02 -19.85
CA MET A 140 -4.76 17.92 -20.42
C MET A 140 -4.62 18.70 -21.73
N GLU A 141 -5.74 19.04 -22.39
CA GLU A 141 -5.79 19.74 -23.69
C GLU A 141 -6.04 21.24 -23.55
N ALA A 142 -6.34 21.74 -22.33
CA ALA A 142 -6.70 23.14 -22.09
C ALA A 142 -5.66 24.16 -22.59
N GLY A 143 -4.38 23.78 -22.60
CA GLY A 143 -3.28 24.61 -23.08
C GLY A 143 -2.82 24.30 -24.50
N LYS A 144 -3.48 23.40 -25.23
CA LYS A 144 -3.06 22.97 -26.54
C LYS A 144 -3.07 24.15 -27.54
N GLY A 145 -1.95 24.31 -28.21
CA GLY A 145 -1.78 25.47 -29.16
C GLY A 145 -1.29 26.75 -28.50
N THR A 146 -1.16 26.82 -27.18
CA THR A 146 -0.46 27.92 -26.50
C THR A 146 1.03 27.62 -26.35
N PRO A 147 1.92 28.61 -26.25
CA PRO A 147 3.36 28.38 -26.06
C PRO A 147 3.70 27.50 -24.85
N ASP A 148 2.94 27.66 -23.76
CA ASP A 148 3.17 26.91 -22.51
C ASP A 148 2.49 25.56 -22.47
N ASN A 149 1.43 25.36 -23.27
CA ASN A 149 0.67 24.09 -23.37
C ASN A 149 0.38 23.44 -22.00
N ARG A 150 -0.07 24.21 -21.00
CA ARG A 150 -0.26 23.78 -19.63
C ARG A 150 -1.62 23.12 -19.42
N PRO A 151 -1.72 21.95 -18.76
CA PRO A 151 -2.99 21.38 -18.35
C PRO A 151 -3.72 22.28 -17.36
N LEU A 152 -5.05 22.10 -17.24
CA LEU A 152 -5.89 22.79 -16.28
C LEU A 152 -6.38 21.80 -15.22
N VAL A 153 -5.98 22.01 -13.96
CA VAL A 153 -6.42 21.21 -12.81
C VAL A 153 -7.58 21.95 -12.13
N LYS A 154 -8.78 21.37 -12.17
CA LYS A 154 -10.00 21.93 -11.59
C LYS A 154 -10.15 21.45 -10.15
N VAL A 155 -10.41 22.37 -9.24
CA VAL A 155 -10.48 22.13 -7.80
C VAL A 155 -11.75 22.71 -7.23
N LYS A 156 -12.38 21.95 -6.32
CA LYS A 156 -13.54 22.38 -5.53
C LYS A 156 -13.23 22.25 -4.05
N ALA A 157 -13.34 23.34 -3.32
CA ALA A 157 -13.20 23.38 -1.87
C ALA A 157 -14.49 22.92 -1.16
N ASP A 158 -14.37 22.56 0.12
CA ASP A 158 -15.51 22.11 0.95
C ASP A 158 -16.60 23.17 1.10
N ASP A 159 -16.25 24.47 1.03
CA ASP A 159 -17.19 25.60 1.02
C ASP A 159 -17.89 25.81 -0.33
N GLY A 160 -17.58 24.99 -1.33
CA GLY A 160 -18.13 25.06 -2.68
C GLY A 160 -17.36 25.96 -3.63
N THR A 161 -16.33 26.68 -3.17
CA THR A 161 -15.49 27.54 -4.02
C THR A 161 -14.76 26.70 -5.07
N GLU A 162 -14.84 27.13 -6.32
CA GLU A 162 -14.16 26.49 -7.45
C GLU A 162 -12.94 27.32 -7.85
N THR A 163 -11.80 26.65 -7.97
CA THR A 163 -10.53 27.22 -8.38
C THR A 163 -9.88 26.34 -9.46
N ALA A 164 -8.85 26.89 -10.12
CA ALA A 164 -8.10 26.14 -11.11
C ALA A 164 -6.62 26.50 -11.08
N TRP A 165 -5.78 25.49 -11.37
CA TRP A 165 -4.32 25.61 -11.46
C TRP A 165 -3.85 25.23 -12.86
N ARG A 166 -2.79 25.86 -13.35
CA ARG A 166 -2.17 25.57 -14.65
C ARG A 166 -0.72 25.11 -14.47
N PRO A 167 -0.48 23.89 -13.97
CA PRO A 167 0.89 23.38 -13.77
C PRO A 167 1.57 23.09 -15.10
N ARG A 168 2.90 22.97 -15.06
CA ARG A 168 3.67 22.37 -16.15
C ARG A 168 3.55 20.84 -16.14
N PHE A 169 3.42 20.24 -14.95
CA PHE A 169 3.33 18.78 -14.75
C PHE A 169 2.31 18.42 -13.68
N VAL A 170 1.60 17.30 -13.85
CA VAL A 170 0.62 16.79 -12.89
C VAL A 170 1.08 15.44 -12.33
N ILE A 171 0.98 15.26 -11.01
CA ILE A 171 1.22 13.97 -10.35
C ILE A 171 -0.07 13.53 -9.65
N ASP A 172 -0.67 12.45 -10.17
CA ASP A 172 -1.82 11.82 -9.56
C ASP A 172 -1.38 10.87 -8.44
N ALA A 173 -1.56 11.30 -7.20
CA ALA A 173 -1.41 10.56 -5.97
C ALA A 173 -2.76 10.38 -5.24
N SER A 174 -3.87 10.41 -5.97
CA SER A 174 -5.25 10.34 -5.44
C SER A 174 -5.58 9.01 -4.77
N GLY A 175 -4.62 8.10 -4.71
CA GLY A 175 -4.79 6.80 -4.07
C GLY A 175 -5.90 5.99 -4.73
N ARG A 176 -6.80 5.43 -3.92
CA ARG A 176 -7.88 4.56 -4.41
C ARG A 176 -8.98 5.30 -5.20
N ASP A 177 -9.01 6.63 -5.19
CA ASP A 177 -9.90 7.39 -6.07
C ASP A 177 -9.48 7.25 -7.54
N THR A 178 -8.18 6.99 -7.80
CA THR A 178 -7.67 6.71 -9.15
C THR A 178 -8.12 7.73 -10.19
N LEU A 179 -7.93 9.03 -9.88
CA LEU A 179 -8.53 10.14 -10.63
C LEU A 179 -8.23 10.06 -12.14
N LEU A 180 -6.96 10.11 -12.51
CA LEU A 180 -6.57 10.08 -13.92
C LEU A 180 -6.84 8.72 -14.57
N SER A 181 -6.69 7.63 -13.82
CA SER A 181 -6.98 6.29 -14.33
C SER A 181 -8.46 6.12 -14.68
N ASN A 182 -9.36 6.70 -13.90
CA ASN A 182 -10.80 6.74 -14.22
C ASN A 182 -11.09 7.74 -15.34
N GLN A 183 -10.50 8.93 -15.30
CA GLN A 183 -10.73 9.97 -16.32
C GLN A 183 -10.33 9.52 -17.73
N PHE A 184 -9.27 8.71 -17.85
CA PHE A 184 -8.80 8.18 -19.13
C PHE A 184 -9.34 6.78 -19.45
N ASP A 185 -10.33 6.27 -18.70
CA ASP A 185 -10.86 4.91 -18.84
C ASP A 185 -9.77 3.82 -18.85
N ALA A 186 -8.70 4.05 -18.08
CA ALA A 186 -7.52 3.21 -18.04
C ALA A 186 -7.54 2.18 -16.89
N LYS A 187 -8.46 2.32 -15.95
CA LYS A 187 -8.57 1.43 -14.79
C LYS A 187 -9.05 0.05 -15.17
N ARG A 188 -8.28 -0.97 -14.76
CA ARG A 188 -8.56 -2.37 -15.05
C ARG A 188 -8.74 -3.16 -13.74
N ARG A 189 -9.84 -3.86 -13.60
CA ARG A 189 -10.04 -4.78 -12.47
C ARG A 189 -9.10 -5.97 -12.59
N ASN A 190 -8.54 -6.39 -11.47
CA ASN A 190 -7.71 -7.60 -11.42
C ASN A 190 -8.60 -8.83 -11.62
N ARG A 191 -8.38 -9.55 -12.75
CA ARG A 191 -9.13 -10.77 -13.10
C ARG A 191 -8.57 -12.04 -12.44
N LYS A 192 -7.49 -11.93 -11.65
CA LYS A 192 -6.83 -13.07 -10.98
C LYS A 192 -7.03 -13.09 -9.48
N HIS A 193 -7.51 -12.00 -8.90
CA HIS A 193 -7.66 -11.83 -7.46
C HIS A 193 -8.79 -10.84 -7.14
N ALA A 194 -9.60 -11.21 -6.17
CA ALA A 194 -10.63 -10.34 -5.61
C ALA A 194 -10.67 -10.57 -4.10
N SER A 195 -10.52 -9.53 -3.33
CA SER A 195 -10.60 -9.54 -1.86
C SER A 195 -11.27 -8.28 -1.35
N ALA A 196 -11.87 -8.42 -0.20
CA ALA A 196 -12.44 -7.34 0.59
C ALA A 196 -11.95 -7.50 2.04
N ALA A 197 -12.09 -6.47 2.84
CA ALA A 197 -11.72 -6.51 4.25
C ALA A 197 -12.82 -5.97 5.14
N LEU A 198 -12.90 -6.52 6.35
CA LEU A 198 -13.73 -6.05 7.45
C LEU A 198 -12.85 -5.95 8.69
N PHE A 199 -12.78 -4.79 9.34
CA PHE A 199 -11.79 -4.50 10.36
C PHE A 199 -12.26 -3.49 11.41
N GLY A 200 -11.55 -3.46 12.53
CA GLY A 200 -11.71 -2.47 13.59
C GLY A 200 -10.48 -2.39 14.50
N HIS A 201 -10.47 -1.43 15.40
CA HIS A 201 -9.44 -1.26 16.42
C HIS A 201 -9.97 -1.75 17.77
N PHE A 202 -9.13 -2.47 18.49
CA PHE A 202 -9.46 -3.09 19.76
C PHE A 202 -8.57 -2.56 20.87
N ALA A 203 -9.17 -2.12 21.97
CA ALA A 203 -8.48 -1.88 23.24
C ALA A 203 -8.35 -3.18 24.04
N ASN A 204 -7.38 -3.25 24.94
CA ASN A 204 -7.14 -4.38 25.85
C ASN A 204 -6.92 -5.74 25.16
N ALA A 205 -6.50 -5.75 23.90
CA ALA A 205 -6.13 -6.96 23.19
C ALA A 205 -4.76 -7.47 23.66
N GLU A 206 -4.59 -8.81 23.73
CA GLU A 206 -3.35 -9.42 24.22
C GLU A 206 -2.18 -9.12 23.28
N ARG A 207 -1.10 -8.55 23.81
CA ARG A 207 0.13 -8.20 23.09
C ARG A 207 1.27 -9.14 23.45
N ARG A 208 2.21 -9.34 22.54
CA ARG A 208 3.41 -10.13 22.80
C ARG A 208 4.31 -9.39 23.81
N PRO A 209 5.05 -10.10 24.67
CA PRO A 209 5.97 -9.46 25.59
C PRO A 209 7.27 -9.01 24.90
N GLY A 210 7.89 -7.97 25.47
CA GLY A 210 9.21 -7.49 25.12
C GLY A 210 9.35 -7.02 23.68
N ARG A 211 10.50 -7.30 23.02
CA ARG A 211 10.79 -6.80 21.66
C ARG A 211 9.84 -7.26 20.58
N PHE A 212 9.04 -8.28 20.83
CA PHE A 212 8.09 -8.84 19.88
C PHE A 212 6.69 -8.21 20.00
N GLU A 213 6.51 -7.29 20.92
CA GLU A 213 5.24 -6.60 21.15
C GLU A 213 4.64 -6.02 19.87
N GLY A 214 5.47 -5.38 19.03
CA GLY A 214 5.05 -4.79 17.77
C GLY A 214 5.09 -5.74 16.57
N ASN A 215 5.24 -7.06 16.75
CA ASN A 215 5.18 -7.96 15.61
C ASN A 215 3.74 -8.09 15.08
N ILE A 216 3.60 -8.05 13.75
CA ILE A 216 2.33 -8.39 13.12
C ILE A 216 2.08 -9.89 13.24
N THR A 217 0.84 -10.28 13.54
CA THR A 217 0.42 -11.68 13.44
C THR A 217 -0.62 -11.83 12.33
N LEU A 218 -0.43 -12.83 11.48
CA LEU A 218 -1.38 -13.24 10.46
C LEU A 218 -2.02 -14.56 10.88
N PHE A 219 -3.35 -14.56 10.99
CA PHE A 219 -4.12 -15.77 11.30
C PHE A 219 -4.85 -16.23 10.05
N TRP A 220 -4.65 -17.50 9.67
CA TRP A 220 -5.50 -18.11 8.66
C TRP A 220 -6.81 -18.61 9.26
N PHE A 221 -7.85 -18.59 8.45
CA PHE A 221 -9.11 -19.28 8.69
C PHE A 221 -9.67 -19.84 7.37
N ASP A 222 -10.80 -20.55 7.40
CA ASP A 222 -11.30 -21.29 6.22
C ASP A 222 -11.59 -20.40 5.01
N HIS A 223 -12.00 -19.15 5.23
CA HIS A 223 -12.40 -18.23 4.15
C HIS A 223 -11.34 -17.21 3.76
N GLY A 224 -10.23 -17.11 4.52
CA GLY A 224 -9.20 -16.09 4.27
C GLY A 224 -8.13 -16.00 5.34
N TRP A 225 -7.84 -14.79 5.76
CA TRP A 225 -6.83 -14.52 6.77
C TRP A 225 -7.15 -13.23 7.53
N PHE A 226 -6.58 -13.09 8.74
CA PHE A 226 -6.65 -11.87 9.54
C PHE A 226 -5.28 -11.25 9.69
N TRP A 227 -5.24 -9.92 9.76
CA TRP A 227 -4.13 -9.21 10.38
C TRP A 227 -4.42 -8.92 11.84
N TYR A 228 -3.36 -8.85 12.63
CA TYR A 228 -3.33 -8.40 14.01
C TYR A 228 -2.12 -7.49 14.17
N ILE A 229 -2.35 -6.16 14.27
CA ILE A 229 -1.31 -5.13 14.20
C ILE A 229 -1.36 -4.31 15.48
N PRO A 230 -0.43 -4.54 16.43
CA PRO A 230 -0.30 -3.70 17.61
C PRO A 230 0.11 -2.27 17.23
N LEU A 231 -0.51 -1.26 17.85
CA LEU A 231 -0.19 0.15 17.67
C LEU A 231 0.44 0.73 18.92
N LYS A 232 1.08 1.89 18.80
CA LYS A 232 1.86 2.50 19.88
C LYS A 232 0.98 2.93 21.04
N ASP A 233 -0.23 3.36 20.79
CA ASP A 233 -1.22 3.81 21.80
C ASP A 233 -1.85 2.68 22.64
N GLY A 234 -1.39 1.44 22.47
CA GLY A 234 -1.90 0.27 23.20
C GLY A 234 -3.05 -0.44 22.49
N THR A 235 -3.62 0.14 21.44
CA THR A 235 -4.67 -0.51 20.64
C THR A 235 -4.09 -1.54 19.67
N VAL A 236 -4.96 -2.39 19.14
CA VAL A 236 -4.60 -3.37 18.10
C VAL A 236 -5.59 -3.25 16.94
N SER A 237 -5.05 -3.07 15.74
CA SER A 237 -5.84 -3.15 14.51
C SER A 237 -6.03 -4.61 14.12
N VAL A 238 -7.27 -5.04 13.97
CA VAL A 238 -7.63 -6.41 13.57
C VAL A 238 -8.56 -6.37 12.38
N GLY A 239 -8.26 -7.15 11.35
CA GLY A 239 -9.17 -7.22 10.21
C GLY A 239 -9.10 -8.53 9.46
N ALA A 240 -10.27 -8.98 9.02
CA ALA A 240 -10.49 -10.14 8.19
C ALA A 240 -10.37 -9.76 6.70
N VAL A 241 -9.61 -10.52 5.94
CA VAL A 241 -9.56 -10.44 4.48
C VAL A 241 -10.07 -11.74 3.89
N ALA A 242 -11.12 -11.64 3.08
CA ALA A 242 -11.74 -12.79 2.43
C ALA A 242 -12.26 -12.40 1.05
N SER A 243 -12.86 -13.37 0.33
CA SER A 243 -13.52 -13.08 -0.94
C SER A 243 -14.72 -12.13 -0.74
N PRO A 244 -15.04 -11.26 -1.70
CA PRO A 244 -16.25 -10.43 -1.63
C PRO A 244 -17.54 -11.25 -1.45
N ALA A 245 -17.57 -12.49 -1.99
CA ALA A 245 -18.70 -13.40 -1.83
C ALA A 245 -18.94 -13.79 -0.36
N TYR A 246 -17.87 -13.99 0.43
CA TYR A 246 -17.98 -14.25 1.86
C TYR A 246 -18.69 -13.12 2.60
N PHE A 247 -18.29 -11.87 2.34
CA PHE A 247 -18.88 -10.69 2.99
C PHE A 247 -20.31 -10.36 2.53
N LYS A 248 -20.71 -10.81 1.33
CA LYS A 248 -22.10 -10.66 0.86
C LYS A 248 -23.11 -11.49 1.64
N ASN A 249 -22.66 -12.58 2.26
CA ASN A 249 -23.50 -13.46 3.08
C ASN A 249 -23.69 -12.93 4.51
N ARG A 250 -23.21 -11.72 4.80
CA ARG A 250 -23.37 -11.06 6.10
C ARG A 250 -24.83 -10.95 6.51
N LYS A 251 -25.08 -11.32 7.74
CA LYS A 251 -26.32 -11.01 8.47
C LYS A 251 -25.97 -10.03 9.60
N GLY A 252 -26.88 -9.16 9.97
CA GLY A 252 -26.67 -8.19 11.05
C GLY A 252 -25.72 -7.02 10.70
N THR A 253 -25.18 -6.39 11.74
CA THR A 253 -24.27 -5.24 11.64
C THR A 253 -22.86 -5.65 11.21
N LEU A 254 -21.99 -4.68 10.89
CA LEU A 254 -20.58 -4.94 10.58
C LEU A 254 -19.83 -5.47 11.80
N GLU A 255 -20.15 -4.96 12.97
CA GLU A 255 -19.55 -5.34 14.25
C GLU A 255 -19.88 -6.79 14.59
N GLU A 256 -21.18 -7.16 14.54
CA GLU A 256 -21.62 -8.53 14.78
C GLU A 256 -20.92 -9.51 13.84
N PHE A 257 -20.87 -9.18 12.54
CA PHE A 257 -20.25 -10.06 11.56
C PHE A 257 -18.73 -10.12 11.70
N LEU A 258 -18.06 -9.03 12.16
CA LEU A 258 -16.64 -9.08 12.50
C LEU A 258 -16.38 -10.04 13.66
N MET A 259 -17.18 -9.98 14.73
CA MET A 259 -17.05 -10.87 15.89
C MET A 259 -17.36 -12.33 15.54
N GLU A 260 -18.39 -12.59 14.73
CA GLU A 260 -18.68 -13.93 14.19
C GLU A 260 -17.52 -14.47 13.36
N THR A 261 -16.90 -13.61 12.52
CA THR A 261 -15.75 -13.99 11.69
C THR A 261 -14.51 -14.28 12.55
N ILE A 262 -14.27 -13.48 13.61
CA ILE A 262 -13.18 -13.70 14.58
C ILE A 262 -13.33 -15.05 15.28
N ALA A 263 -14.55 -15.45 15.63
CA ALA A 263 -14.84 -16.75 16.27
C ALA A 263 -14.42 -17.96 15.42
N LEU A 264 -14.34 -17.80 14.08
CA LEU A 264 -13.82 -18.83 13.17
C LEU A 264 -12.29 -19.02 13.25
N ALA A 265 -11.59 -18.18 14.00
CA ALA A 265 -10.14 -18.27 14.23
C ALA A 265 -9.85 -18.36 15.75
N PRO A 266 -9.94 -19.54 16.37
CA PRO A 266 -9.91 -19.70 17.84
C PRO A 266 -8.69 -19.07 18.53
N LYS A 267 -7.50 -19.16 17.93
CA LYS A 267 -6.27 -18.55 18.46
C LYS A 267 -6.30 -17.00 18.38
N LEU A 268 -7.07 -16.41 17.46
CA LEU A 268 -7.33 -14.97 17.42
C LEU A 268 -8.38 -14.58 18.45
N ALA A 269 -9.49 -15.32 18.53
CA ALA A 269 -10.54 -15.10 19.51
C ALA A 269 -10.00 -15.13 20.94
N GLU A 270 -9.06 -16.05 21.26
CA GLU A 270 -8.38 -16.11 22.55
C GLU A 270 -7.59 -14.83 22.86
N ARG A 271 -6.84 -14.28 21.89
CA ARG A 271 -6.12 -13.00 22.09
C ARG A 271 -7.06 -11.80 22.27
N LEU A 272 -8.28 -11.89 21.82
CA LEU A 272 -9.29 -10.83 21.90
C LEU A 272 -10.33 -11.06 23.02
N LYS A 273 -10.21 -12.08 23.84
CA LYS A 273 -11.21 -12.44 24.86
C LYS A 273 -11.54 -11.33 25.86
N ASN A 274 -10.56 -10.46 26.17
CA ASN A 274 -10.70 -9.32 27.07
C ASN A 274 -10.72 -7.99 26.29
N ALA A 275 -10.73 -8.02 24.96
CA ALA A 275 -10.63 -6.84 24.14
C ALA A 275 -12.01 -6.20 23.88
N THR A 276 -12.00 -4.90 23.70
CA THR A 276 -13.20 -4.12 23.36
C THR A 276 -12.99 -3.43 22.01
N LEU A 277 -13.94 -3.62 21.09
CA LEU A 277 -13.99 -2.88 19.82
C LEU A 277 -14.27 -1.40 20.11
N MET A 278 -13.47 -0.48 19.55
CA MET A 278 -13.50 0.94 19.94
C MET A 278 -14.47 1.78 19.10
N GLU A 279 -14.25 1.88 17.79
CA GLU A 279 -14.94 2.85 16.92
C GLU A 279 -15.91 2.18 15.93
N GLY A 280 -16.36 0.98 16.26
CA GLY A 280 -17.15 0.16 15.33
C GLY A 280 -16.30 -0.53 14.27
N ALA A 281 -16.96 -1.27 13.38
CA ALA A 281 -16.30 -2.00 12.31
C ALA A 281 -16.44 -1.27 10.97
N THR A 282 -15.38 -1.29 10.18
CA THR A 282 -15.35 -0.71 8.83
C THR A 282 -15.11 -1.79 7.79
N SER A 283 -15.77 -1.70 6.64
CA SER A 283 -15.54 -2.60 5.52
C SER A 283 -15.02 -1.87 4.29
N THR A 284 -14.21 -2.58 3.50
CA THR A 284 -13.76 -2.09 2.20
C THR A 284 -14.02 -3.15 1.13
N GLY A 285 -14.54 -2.70 -0.01
CA GLY A 285 -14.89 -3.59 -1.12
C GLY A 285 -13.68 -4.11 -1.90
N ASN A 286 -13.95 -4.76 -3.03
CA ASN A 286 -12.89 -5.29 -3.90
C ASN A 286 -11.97 -4.15 -4.38
N TYR A 287 -10.72 -4.21 -3.96
CA TYR A 287 -9.72 -3.16 -4.17
C TYR A 287 -8.57 -3.57 -5.11
N ALA A 288 -8.60 -4.76 -5.70
CA ALA A 288 -7.53 -5.19 -6.61
C ALA A 288 -7.75 -4.66 -8.03
N TYR A 289 -6.85 -3.77 -8.48
CA TYR A 289 -6.87 -3.14 -9.81
C TYR A 289 -5.48 -2.70 -10.24
N ASP A 290 -5.33 -2.41 -11.54
CA ASP A 290 -4.21 -1.66 -12.11
C ASP A 290 -4.72 -0.67 -13.18
N SER A 291 -3.88 0.27 -13.59
CA SER A 291 -4.10 1.13 -14.73
C SER A 291 -3.35 0.60 -15.96
N ALA A 292 -3.87 0.89 -17.15
CA ALA A 292 -3.25 0.53 -18.41
C ALA A 292 -1.84 1.11 -18.60
N PHE A 293 -1.62 2.29 -18.02
CA PHE A 293 -0.37 3.03 -18.06
C PHE A 293 -0.19 3.78 -16.72
N CYS A 294 1.03 4.14 -16.38
CA CYS A 294 1.36 4.90 -15.16
C CYS A 294 1.83 6.33 -15.45
N ARG A 295 1.97 6.71 -16.71
CA ARG A 295 2.34 8.06 -17.16
C ARG A 295 1.79 8.38 -18.54
N GLY A 296 1.75 9.65 -18.88
CA GLY A 296 1.51 10.16 -20.21
C GLY A 296 2.29 11.47 -20.43
N ASP A 297 1.85 12.27 -21.41
CA ASP A 297 2.41 13.60 -21.58
C ASP A 297 2.04 14.46 -20.38
N ARG A 298 3.05 15.00 -19.69
CA ARG A 298 2.92 15.91 -18.53
C ARG A 298 2.18 15.37 -17.32
N PHE A 299 2.06 14.06 -17.16
CA PHE A 299 1.54 13.48 -15.94
C PHE A 299 2.16 12.15 -15.58
N MET A 300 2.11 11.82 -14.28
CA MET A 300 2.42 10.50 -13.73
C MET A 300 1.38 10.13 -12.67
N MET A 301 1.15 8.80 -12.50
CA MET A 301 0.29 8.25 -11.44
C MET A 301 1.17 7.48 -10.45
N VAL A 302 1.15 7.83 -9.17
CA VAL A 302 1.99 7.22 -8.12
C VAL A 302 1.16 6.40 -7.13
N GLY A 303 1.78 5.39 -6.54
CA GLY A 303 1.13 4.55 -5.52
C GLY A 303 -0.15 3.90 -6.01
N ASP A 304 -1.17 3.95 -5.15
CA ASP A 304 -2.47 3.32 -5.41
C ASP A 304 -3.26 4.02 -6.54
N ALA A 305 -2.89 5.24 -6.95
CA ALA A 305 -3.49 5.87 -8.14
C ALA A 305 -3.20 5.07 -9.42
N TYR A 306 -2.08 4.32 -9.45
CA TYR A 306 -1.73 3.41 -10.53
C TYR A 306 -2.24 1.98 -10.31
N ALA A 307 -1.93 1.37 -9.15
CA ALA A 307 -2.27 -0.04 -8.92
C ALA A 307 -2.31 -0.38 -7.43
N PHE A 308 -3.28 -1.22 -7.05
CA PHE A 308 -3.36 -1.84 -5.74
C PHE A 308 -3.71 -3.33 -5.88
N VAL A 309 -3.11 -4.19 -5.07
CA VAL A 309 -3.36 -5.64 -5.15
C VAL A 309 -4.05 -6.17 -3.88
N ASP A 310 -3.38 -6.13 -2.74
CA ASP A 310 -3.88 -6.71 -1.49
C ASP A 310 -2.98 -6.27 -0.31
N PRO A 311 -3.52 -6.04 0.90
CA PRO A 311 -2.74 -5.56 2.05
C PRO A 311 -1.87 -6.64 2.72
N MET A 312 -1.90 -7.89 2.26
CA MET A 312 -1.32 -9.08 2.89
C MET A 312 0.12 -8.89 3.41
N PHE A 313 0.96 -8.22 2.66
CA PHE A 313 2.39 -8.06 2.99
C PHE A 313 2.78 -6.65 3.40
N SER A 314 1.82 -5.84 3.82
CA SER A 314 2.10 -4.46 4.29
C SER A 314 2.85 -3.60 3.27
N SER A 315 2.75 -3.91 1.97
CA SER A 315 3.58 -3.32 0.92
C SER A 315 3.07 -1.98 0.38
N GLY A 316 1.80 -1.61 0.66
CA GLY A 316 1.15 -0.45 0.04
C GLY A 316 1.91 0.87 0.28
N VAL A 317 2.20 1.21 1.53
CA VAL A 317 2.93 2.45 1.86
C VAL A 317 4.35 2.45 1.28
N TYR A 318 5.05 1.30 1.33
CA TYR A 318 6.37 1.19 0.73
C TYR A 318 6.36 1.46 -0.78
N LEU A 319 5.47 0.79 -1.52
CA LEU A 319 5.35 0.97 -2.97
C LEU A 319 4.90 2.40 -3.31
N ALA A 320 4.00 2.98 -2.51
CA ALA A 320 3.54 4.35 -2.68
C ALA A 320 4.68 5.36 -2.51
N MET A 321 5.43 5.29 -1.42
CA MET A 321 6.56 6.20 -1.18
C MET A 321 7.69 5.99 -2.19
N ASN A 322 8.07 4.73 -2.47
CA ASN A 322 9.11 4.44 -3.47
C ASN A 322 8.73 4.99 -4.85
N SER A 323 7.47 4.84 -5.27
CA SER A 323 6.98 5.46 -6.51
C SER A 323 7.08 6.98 -6.50
N GLY A 324 6.84 7.62 -5.34
CA GLY A 324 7.02 9.06 -5.15
C GLY A 324 8.48 9.51 -5.36
N PHE A 325 9.45 8.75 -4.83
CA PHE A 325 10.89 9.03 -5.07
C PHE A 325 11.27 8.94 -6.53
N GLU A 326 10.82 7.89 -7.22
CA GLU A 326 11.10 7.69 -8.65
C GLU A 326 10.40 8.75 -9.52
N ALA A 327 9.15 9.09 -9.19
CA ALA A 327 8.40 10.12 -9.89
C ALA A 327 9.04 11.51 -9.70
N ALA A 328 9.49 11.85 -8.48
CA ALA A 328 10.17 13.10 -8.21
C ALA A 328 11.46 13.23 -9.04
N THR A 329 12.23 12.13 -9.19
CA THR A 329 13.43 12.12 -10.04
C THR A 329 13.09 12.36 -11.51
N ALA A 330 12.08 11.69 -12.03
CA ALA A 330 11.68 11.82 -13.43
C ALA A 330 11.08 13.20 -13.75
N ALA A 331 10.22 13.71 -12.87
CA ALA A 331 9.62 15.03 -13.02
C ALA A 331 10.65 16.17 -12.91
N ASP A 332 11.65 16.06 -12.03
CA ASP A 332 12.74 17.02 -11.88
C ASP A 332 13.54 17.19 -13.19
N HIS A 333 13.98 16.07 -13.78
CA HIS A 333 14.70 16.11 -15.07
C HIS A 333 13.82 16.71 -16.18
N TRP A 334 12.54 16.34 -16.21
CA TRP A 334 11.60 16.87 -17.20
C TRP A 334 11.42 18.39 -17.05
N LEU A 335 11.22 18.88 -15.82
CA LEU A 335 11.02 20.32 -15.51
C LEU A 335 12.26 21.17 -15.85
N LYS A 336 13.44 20.60 -15.70
CA LYS A 336 14.73 21.22 -16.07
C LYS A 336 15.01 21.21 -17.57
N GLY A 337 14.18 20.54 -18.39
CA GLY A 337 14.41 20.39 -19.83
C GLY A 337 15.49 19.40 -20.20
N GLU A 338 15.90 18.53 -19.29
CA GLU A 338 16.92 17.50 -19.47
C GLU A 338 16.31 16.25 -20.16
N ALA A 339 15.92 16.40 -21.43
CA ALA A 339 15.09 15.43 -22.16
C ALA A 339 15.64 13.98 -22.13
N LYS A 340 16.95 13.79 -22.27
CA LYS A 340 17.61 12.47 -22.23
C LYS A 340 17.49 11.80 -20.87
N GLU A 341 17.77 12.54 -19.80
CA GLU A 341 17.71 12.03 -18.42
C GLU A 341 16.26 11.80 -17.99
N ALA A 342 15.35 12.70 -18.37
CA ALA A 342 13.92 12.54 -18.16
C ALA A 342 13.41 11.23 -18.78
N GLU A 343 13.71 10.96 -20.05
CA GLU A 343 13.25 9.74 -20.72
C GLU A 343 13.85 8.46 -20.09
N LYS A 344 15.10 8.51 -19.64
CA LYS A 344 15.73 7.41 -18.92
C LYS A 344 15.05 7.17 -17.55
N ALA A 345 14.78 8.25 -16.82
CA ALA A 345 14.09 8.20 -15.53
C ALA A 345 12.63 7.71 -15.68
N PHE A 346 11.91 8.15 -16.70
CA PHE A 346 10.57 7.65 -17.01
C PHE A 346 10.55 6.16 -17.32
N ARG A 347 11.48 5.66 -18.13
CA ARG A 347 11.60 4.21 -18.40
C ARG A 347 11.95 3.40 -17.15
N HIS A 348 12.76 3.96 -16.26
CA HIS A 348 13.06 3.33 -14.97
C HIS A 348 11.80 3.29 -14.10
N TYR A 349 11.10 4.40 -13.97
CA TYR A 349 9.84 4.52 -13.25
C TYR A 349 8.81 3.47 -13.69
N GLU A 350 8.57 3.32 -14.99
CA GLU A 350 7.65 2.30 -15.53
C GLU A 350 8.03 0.87 -15.13
N LYS A 351 9.34 0.56 -15.09
CA LYS A 351 9.83 -0.74 -14.64
C LYS A 351 9.56 -0.96 -13.14
N VAL A 352 9.80 0.05 -12.33
CA VAL A 352 9.55 0.02 -10.87
C VAL A 352 8.06 -0.17 -10.59
N MET A 353 7.21 0.62 -11.25
CA MET A 353 5.75 0.54 -11.08
C MET A 353 5.16 -0.83 -11.44
N LYS A 354 5.72 -1.53 -12.41
CA LYS A 354 5.31 -2.90 -12.77
C LYS A 354 5.90 -3.96 -11.83
N ARG A 355 7.17 -3.82 -11.44
CA ARG A 355 7.91 -4.86 -10.67
C ARG A 355 7.35 -5.05 -9.26
N GLY A 356 7.06 -3.97 -8.54
CA GLY A 356 6.57 -4.04 -7.16
C GLY A 356 5.30 -4.89 -7.02
N PRO A 357 4.18 -4.49 -7.67
CA PRO A 357 2.94 -5.26 -7.64
C PRO A 357 3.09 -6.71 -8.13
N GLN A 358 3.90 -6.96 -9.18
CA GLN A 358 4.12 -8.30 -9.74
C GLN A 358 4.80 -9.25 -8.76
N MET A 359 5.79 -8.78 -8.01
CA MET A 359 6.51 -9.63 -7.03
C MET A 359 5.58 -10.07 -5.89
N PHE A 360 4.80 -9.15 -5.31
CA PHE A 360 3.87 -9.47 -4.24
C PHE A 360 2.66 -10.28 -4.74
N SER A 361 2.15 -10.02 -5.94
CA SER A 361 1.00 -10.73 -6.51
C SER A 361 1.19 -12.23 -6.56
N TRP A 362 2.41 -12.71 -6.81
CA TRP A 362 2.68 -14.14 -6.87
C TRP A 362 2.33 -14.85 -5.55
N PHE A 363 2.67 -14.24 -4.40
CA PHE A 363 2.34 -14.74 -3.07
C PHE A 363 0.86 -14.51 -2.73
N ILE A 364 0.37 -13.30 -2.96
CA ILE A 364 -1.00 -12.89 -2.67
C ILE A 364 -2.00 -13.86 -3.32
N TYR A 365 -1.79 -14.19 -4.60
CA TYR A 365 -2.66 -15.14 -5.29
C TYR A 365 -2.61 -16.57 -4.76
N ARG A 366 -1.69 -16.88 -3.85
CA ARG A 366 -1.46 -18.23 -3.30
C ARG A 366 -1.63 -18.33 -1.80
N ILE A 367 -1.85 -17.22 -1.12
CA ILE A 367 -1.83 -17.17 0.36
C ILE A 367 -2.86 -18.11 1.02
N THR A 368 -3.98 -18.35 0.38
CA THR A 368 -4.99 -19.32 0.84
C THR A 368 -4.70 -20.76 0.39
N SER A 369 -3.62 -21.00 -0.37
CA SER A 369 -3.22 -22.32 -0.82
C SER A 369 -2.65 -23.16 0.34
N PRO A 370 -3.07 -24.44 0.53
CA PRO A 370 -2.49 -25.32 1.53
C PRO A 370 -0.98 -25.50 1.36
N ALA A 371 -0.45 -25.48 0.14
CA ALA A 371 0.98 -25.58 -0.14
C ALA A 371 1.77 -24.38 0.39
N ILE A 372 1.31 -23.14 0.15
CA ILE A 372 1.94 -21.93 0.73
C ILE A 372 1.89 -21.98 2.26
N ARG A 373 0.74 -22.31 2.82
CA ARG A 373 0.55 -22.42 4.27
C ARG A 373 1.54 -23.41 4.88
N ARG A 374 1.68 -24.62 4.27
CA ARG A 374 2.65 -25.63 4.72
C ARG A 374 4.09 -25.10 4.69
N LEU A 375 4.47 -24.36 3.64
CA LEU A 375 5.81 -23.77 3.51
C LEU A 375 6.06 -22.65 4.53
N PHE A 376 5.06 -21.83 4.82
CA PHE A 376 5.16 -20.75 5.80
C PHE A 376 5.13 -21.29 7.25
N MET A 377 4.37 -22.35 7.51
CA MET A 377 4.34 -22.96 8.84
C MET A 377 5.59 -23.81 9.14
N ASN A 378 6.29 -24.32 8.13
CA ASN A 378 7.51 -25.11 8.28
C ASN A 378 8.62 -24.58 7.36
N PRO A 379 9.13 -23.36 7.63
CA PRO A 379 10.14 -22.76 6.79
C PRO A 379 11.46 -23.55 6.84
N ARG A 380 12.10 -23.71 5.68
CA ARG A 380 13.41 -24.36 5.55
C ARG A 380 14.34 -23.44 4.74
N ASN A 381 15.53 -23.18 5.29
CA ASN A 381 16.49 -22.29 4.66
C ASN A 381 17.44 -23.00 3.67
N VAL A 382 16.93 -23.97 2.90
CA VAL A 382 17.70 -24.62 1.83
C VAL A 382 18.03 -23.59 0.76
N TRP A 383 19.30 -23.51 0.34
CA TRP A 383 19.83 -22.50 -0.61
C TRP A 383 19.52 -21.06 -0.22
N ARG A 384 19.39 -20.75 1.06
CA ARG A 384 19.03 -19.44 1.57
C ARG A 384 17.66 -18.95 1.04
N MET A 385 16.75 -19.87 0.72
CA MET A 385 15.40 -19.52 0.19
C MET A 385 14.55 -18.79 1.22
N GLN A 386 14.68 -19.14 2.51
CA GLN A 386 13.99 -18.44 3.60
C GLN A 386 14.48 -17.00 3.72
N GLU A 387 15.79 -16.78 3.67
CA GLU A 387 16.38 -15.43 3.69
C GLU A 387 15.89 -14.59 2.50
N ALA A 388 15.82 -15.19 1.31
CA ALA A 388 15.30 -14.49 0.12
C ALA A 388 13.79 -14.19 0.24
N LEU A 389 13.01 -15.10 0.82
CA LEU A 389 11.60 -14.86 1.13
C LEU A 389 11.45 -13.70 2.11
N LEU A 390 12.22 -13.71 3.20
CA LEU A 390 12.25 -12.62 4.18
C LEU A 390 12.64 -11.29 3.55
N SER A 391 13.61 -11.29 2.62
CA SER A 391 13.99 -10.07 1.90
C SER A 391 12.84 -9.51 1.06
N ILE A 392 12.05 -10.36 0.38
CA ILE A 392 10.84 -9.93 -0.33
C ILE A 392 9.81 -9.38 0.66
N LEU A 393 9.57 -10.08 1.78
CA LEU A 393 8.64 -9.64 2.82
C LEU A 393 9.10 -8.36 3.54
N ALA A 394 10.40 -8.08 3.55
CA ALA A 394 10.98 -6.82 4.02
C ALA A 394 10.86 -5.68 3.01
N GLY A 395 10.47 -5.95 1.76
CA GLY A 395 10.34 -4.97 0.68
C GLY A 395 11.58 -4.78 -0.18
N ASP A 396 12.61 -5.65 -0.07
CA ASP A 396 13.85 -5.55 -0.84
C ASP A 396 13.65 -6.01 -2.30
N LEU A 397 12.95 -5.18 -3.08
CA LEU A 397 12.54 -5.51 -4.44
C LEU A 397 13.36 -4.81 -5.52
N PHE A 398 13.94 -3.66 -5.21
CA PHE A 398 14.53 -2.75 -6.20
C PHE A 398 16.04 -2.65 -6.13
N ARG A 399 16.66 -3.30 -5.13
CA ARG A 399 18.12 -3.35 -4.96
C ARG A 399 18.72 -4.56 -5.67
N ASN A 400 20.06 -4.62 -5.72
CA ASN A 400 20.82 -5.72 -6.34
C ASN A 400 20.99 -6.96 -5.43
N THR A 401 20.12 -7.14 -4.46
CA THR A 401 20.12 -8.33 -3.60
C THR A 401 19.82 -9.56 -4.43
N PRO A 402 20.59 -10.66 -4.31
CA PRO A 402 20.47 -11.83 -5.18
C PRO A 402 19.26 -12.73 -4.82
N ILE A 403 18.08 -12.14 -4.80
CA ILE A 403 16.81 -12.79 -4.46
C ILE A 403 16.30 -13.67 -5.60
N GLY A 404 16.49 -13.23 -6.85
CA GLY A 404 15.85 -13.82 -8.04
C GLY A 404 16.01 -15.34 -8.18
N PRO A 405 17.24 -15.90 -8.20
CA PRO A 405 17.44 -17.34 -8.32
C PRO A 405 16.82 -18.15 -7.17
N ARG A 406 16.91 -17.63 -5.94
CA ARG A 406 16.38 -18.26 -4.73
C ARG A 406 14.86 -18.25 -4.69
N PHE A 407 14.28 -17.15 -5.16
CA PHE A 407 12.82 -17.04 -5.31
C PHE A 407 12.29 -18.00 -6.39
N TRP A 408 13.05 -18.19 -7.46
CA TRP A 408 12.73 -19.24 -8.44
C TRP A 408 12.76 -20.62 -7.80
N GLY A 409 13.80 -20.96 -7.02
CA GLY A 409 13.88 -22.20 -6.23
C GLY A 409 12.67 -22.38 -5.29
N PHE A 410 12.27 -21.30 -4.58
CA PHE A 410 11.06 -21.30 -3.75
C PHE A 410 9.78 -21.63 -4.57
N LYS A 411 9.65 -21.08 -5.77
CA LYS A 411 8.52 -21.41 -6.68
C LYS A 411 8.52 -22.87 -7.08
N VAL A 412 9.68 -23.45 -7.41
CA VAL A 412 9.82 -24.89 -7.70
C VAL A 412 9.36 -25.72 -6.50
N THR A 413 9.83 -25.39 -5.30
CA THR A 413 9.43 -26.06 -4.06
C THR A 413 7.92 -25.97 -3.82
N TYR A 414 7.32 -24.80 -4.08
CA TYR A 414 5.88 -24.62 -4.00
C TYR A 414 5.12 -25.56 -4.93
N TYR A 415 5.51 -25.64 -6.22
CA TYR A 415 4.80 -26.48 -7.19
C TYR A 415 5.01 -27.98 -6.88
N ALA A 416 6.22 -28.37 -6.43
CA ALA A 416 6.46 -29.71 -5.93
C ALA A 416 5.59 -30.07 -4.71
N SER A 417 5.42 -29.12 -3.77
CA SER A 417 4.48 -29.27 -2.66
C SER A 417 3.03 -29.44 -3.11
N CYS A 418 2.61 -28.73 -4.16
CA CYS A 418 1.26 -28.89 -4.74
C CYS A 418 1.03 -30.29 -5.30
N LEU A 419 2.04 -30.90 -5.93
CA LEU A 419 1.96 -32.28 -6.42
C LEU A 419 1.79 -33.28 -5.27
N GLY A 420 2.51 -33.08 -4.15
CA GLY A 420 2.41 -33.93 -2.95
C GLY A 420 1.06 -33.85 -2.23
N ILE A 421 0.23 -32.83 -2.51
CA ILE A 421 -1.11 -32.64 -1.91
C ILE A 421 -2.17 -32.39 -3.00
N LEU A 422 -2.03 -33.05 -4.15
CA LEU A 422 -2.80 -32.78 -5.37
C LEU A 422 -4.33 -32.68 -5.17
N PRO A 423 -5.01 -33.59 -4.42
CA PRO A 423 -6.46 -33.49 -4.22
C PRO A 423 -6.86 -32.18 -3.49
N GLN A 424 -6.10 -31.77 -2.47
CA GLN A 424 -6.35 -30.56 -1.72
C GLN A 424 -6.04 -29.30 -2.55
N ALA A 425 -4.96 -29.34 -3.34
CA ALA A 425 -4.57 -28.26 -4.23
C ALA A 425 -5.64 -28.01 -5.31
N ILE A 426 -6.18 -29.07 -5.91
CA ILE A 426 -7.29 -29.00 -6.89
C ILE A 426 -8.55 -28.42 -6.26
N LYS A 427 -8.96 -28.93 -5.07
CA LYS A 427 -10.13 -28.42 -4.34
C LYS A 427 -10.03 -26.93 -4.04
N THR A 428 -8.86 -26.50 -3.55
CA THR A 428 -8.61 -25.07 -3.25
C THR A 428 -8.60 -24.22 -4.53
N TRP A 429 -7.99 -24.71 -5.61
CA TRP A 429 -7.99 -24.01 -6.90
C TRP A 429 -9.41 -23.85 -7.45
N ALA A 430 -10.24 -24.90 -7.42
CA ALA A 430 -11.63 -24.84 -7.85
C ALA A 430 -12.46 -23.87 -7.01
N TRP A 431 -12.30 -23.90 -5.69
CA TRP A 431 -12.93 -22.96 -4.76
C TRP A 431 -12.56 -21.49 -5.07
N ARG A 432 -11.27 -21.21 -5.26
CA ARG A 432 -10.81 -19.85 -5.62
C ARG A 432 -11.38 -19.38 -6.95
N ARG A 433 -11.39 -20.27 -7.96
CA ARG A 433 -11.92 -19.94 -9.29
C ARG A 433 -13.42 -19.62 -9.24
N ARG A 434 -14.19 -20.36 -8.45
CA ARG A 434 -15.60 -20.10 -8.22
C ARG A 434 -15.82 -18.75 -7.53
N ASN A 435 -15.14 -18.48 -6.41
CA ASN A 435 -15.26 -17.23 -5.68
C ASN A 435 -14.86 -16.01 -6.54
N LEU A 436 -13.83 -16.15 -7.36
CA LEU A 436 -13.42 -15.10 -8.29
C LEU A 436 -14.49 -14.84 -9.35
N LYS A 437 -15.07 -15.89 -9.93
CA LYS A 437 -16.17 -15.78 -10.91
C LYS A 437 -17.38 -15.07 -10.29
N GLU A 438 -17.83 -15.50 -9.13
CA GLU A 438 -18.94 -14.87 -8.39
C GLU A 438 -18.66 -13.40 -8.06
N SER A 439 -17.43 -13.06 -7.69
CA SER A 439 -17.02 -11.69 -7.39
C SER A 439 -17.00 -10.80 -8.64
N LEU A 440 -16.61 -11.34 -9.80
CA LEU A 440 -16.59 -10.61 -11.07
C LEU A 440 -18.00 -10.41 -11.61
N GLU A 441 -18.86 -11.43 -11.54
CA GLU A 441 -20.27 -11.35 -11.96
C GLU A 441 -21.07 -10.38 -11.08
N ALA A 442 -20.82 -10.39 -9.78
CA ALA A 442 -21.46 -9.46 -8.85
C ALA A 442 -21.05 -8.00 -9.07
N ALA A 443 -19.87 -7.77 -9.60
CA ALA A 443 -19.35 -6.43 -9.90
C ALA A 443 -19.73 -5.95 -11.32
N ALA A 444 -20.27 -6.84 -12.16
CA ALA A 444 -20.76 -6.52 -13.51
C ALA A 444 -22.29 -6.19 -13.52
N LYS A 445 -22.99 -6.44 -12.39
CA LYS A 445 -24.39 -6.02 -12.24
C LYS A 445 -24.39 -4.53 -11.87
N PRO A 446 -25.17 -3.69 -12.59
CA PRO A 446 -25.29 -2.26 -12.34
C PRO A 446 -25.81 -1.94 -10.93
#